data_e922dd648942644af56936d7d2b537ee
#
_entry.id   e922dd648942644af56936d7d2b537ee
#
_cell.length_a   1.000
_cell.length_b   1.000
_cell.length_c   1.000
_cell.angle_alpha   90.00
_cell.angle_beta   90.00
_cell.angle_gamma   90.00
#
_symmetry.space_group_name_H-M   'P 1'
#
loop_
_entity.id
_entity.type
_entity.pdbx_description
1 polymer ?
#
loop_
_entity_poly.entity_id
_entity_poly.type
_entity_poly.pdbx_seq_one_letter_code
_entity_poly.pdbx_strand_id
1 'polypeptide(L)'
;LTLDTLEYARMSGRVGALSAALASALNVKPIAVLKDGIIEMVGKVRTRKAALKRVIEMGQEAYSDQPVFLSVVHAHDLESGKKLLAEAESLFNVKDTIITDLSVSLATNFGPGTVGLVLYPAE
;
A
#
# COMPACT_ATOMS: atom_id res chain seq x y z
N LEU A 1 -0.51 1.10 1.77
CA LEU A 1 -0.10 0.82 0.40
C LEU A 1 1.11 1.65 -0.01
N THR A 2 1.83 1.17 -1.00
CA THR A 2 2.92 1.92 -1.61
C THR A 2 2.72 2.00 -3.12
N LEU A 3 3.04 3.17 -3.67
CA LEU A 3 3.00 3.41 -5.10
C LEU A 3 4.41 3.26 -5.66
N ASP A 4 4.51 2.89 -6.92
CA ASP A 4 5.80 2.87 -7.60
C ASP A 4 6.28 4.28 -7.97
N THR A 5 5.33 5.18 -8.26
CA THR A 5 5.61 6.57 -8.63
C THR A 5 4.38 7.45 -8.34
N LEU A 6 4.59 8.74 -8.19
CA LEU A 6 3.51 9.73 -8.08
C LEU A 6 3.05 10.27 -9.44
N GLU A 7 3.66 9.82 -10.52
CA GLU A 7 3.37 10.37 -11.85
C GLU A 7 1.90 10.22 -12.24
N TYR A 8 1.30 9.07 -11.97
CA TYR A 8 -0.11 8.82 -12.31
C TYR A 8 -1.07 9.69 -11.49
N ALA A 9 -0.77 9.89 -10.21
CA ALA A 9 -1.55 10.79 -9.37
C ALA A 9 -1.45 12.23 -9.87
N ARG A 10 -0.27 12.62 -10.33
CA ARG A 10 -0.02 13.93 -10.89
C ARG A 10 -0.81 14.14 -12.19
N MET A 11 -0.79 13.15 -13.08
CA MET A 11 -1.54 13.17 -14.34
C MET A 11 -3.04 13.25 -14.13
N SER A 12 -3.56 12.61 -13.10
CA SER A 12 -4.99 12.62 -12.77
C SER A 12 -5.44 13.88 -12.02
N GLY A 13 -4.51 14.76 -11.64
CA GLY A 13 -4.82 15.97 -10.87
C GLY A 13 -5.07 15.74 -9.40
N ARG A 14 -4.71 14.56 -8.89
CA ARG A 14 -4.99 14.16 -7.50
C ARG A 14 -3.83 14.37 -6.55
N VAL A 15 -2.78 15.06 -6.99
CA VAL A 15 -1.60 15.34 -6.15
C VAL A 15 -1.82 16.53 -5.21
N GLY A 16 -2.85 17.36 -5.46
CA GLY A 16 -3.02 18.63 -4.75
C GLY A 16 -2.92 18.55 -3.24
N ALA A 17 -3.57 17.56 -2.64
CA ALA A 17 -3.57 17.36 -1.19
C ALA A 17 -2.43 16.44 -0.72
N LEU A 18 -1.68 15.84 -1.64
CA LEU A 18 -0.64 14.86 -1.36
C LEU A 18 0.73 15.51 -1.23
N SER A 19 0.77 16.66 -0.68
CA SER A 19 1.92 17.49 -0.37
C SER A 19 2.88 17.73 -1.55
N ALA A 20 3.07 19.02 -1.87
CA ALA A 20 4.02 19.46 -2.87
C ALA A 20 5.44 18.93 -2.60
N ALA A 21 5.75 18.68 -1.34
CA ALA A 21 7.05 18.15 -0.94
C ALA A 21 7.31 16.75 -1.49
N LEU A 22 6.29 15.89 -1.51
CA LEU A 22 6.41 14.56 -2.09
C LEU A 22 6.39 14.60 -3.62
N ALA A 23 5.63 15.53 -4.18
CA ALA A 23 5.52 15.67 -5.62
C ALA A 23 6.82 16.11 -6.30
N SER A 24 7.69 16.79 -5.58
CA SER A 24 8.99 17.26 -6.10
C SER A 24 10.11 16.23 -5.91
N ALA A 25 9.87 15.17 -5.17
CA ALA A 25 10.89 14.16 -4.90
C ALA A 25 10.98 13.15 -6.04
N LEU A 26 12.16 13.06 -6.65
CA LEU A 26 12.45 12.08 -7.69
C LEU A 26 12.89 10.75 -7.05
N ASN A 27 12.54 9.64 -7.70
CA ASN A 27 13.00 8.31 -7.32
C ASN A 27 12.64 7.89 -5.89
N VAL A 28 11.47 8.28 -5.42
CA VAL A 28 10.95 7.82 -4.13
C VAL A 28 9.75 6.92 -4.33
N LYS A 29 9.53 6.04 -3.36
CA LYS A 29 8.36 5.16 -3.29
C LYS A 29 7.44 5.70 -2.19
N PRO A 30 6.33 6.34 -2.55
CA PRO A 30 5.41 6.90 -1.55
C PRO A 30 4.70 5.81 -0.76
N ILE A 31 4.42 6.10 0.51
CA ILE A 31 3.62 5.25 1.38
C ILE A 31 2.33 6.00 1.70
N ALA A 32 1.21 5.35 1.48
CA ALA A 32 -0.11 5.95 1.71
C ALA A 32 -1.00 5.06 2.56
N VAL A 33 -1.89 5.69 3.29
CA VAL A 33 -2.91 5.02 4.10
C VAL A 33 -4.29 5.50 3.65
N LEU A 34 -5.21 4.56 3.51
CA LEU A 34 -6.62 4.87 3.31
C LEU A 34 -7.32 4.76 4.66
N LYS A 35 -7.87 5.87 5.12
CA LYS A 35 -8.59 5.94 6.39
C LYS A 35 -9.82 6.80 6.23
N ASP A 36 -10.98 6.27 6.62
CA ASP A 36 -12.26 6.98 6.55
C ASP A 36 -12.56 7.54 5.15
N GLY A 37 -12.21 6.77 4.12
CA GLY A 37 -12.42 7.17 2.73
C GLY A 37 -11.43 8.20 2.20
N ILE A 38 -10.44 8.59 2.99
CA ILE A 38 -9.43 9.58 2.62
C ILE A 38 -8.07 8.91 2.52
N ILE A 39 -7.35 9.22 1.45
CA ILE A 39 -5.99 8.73 1.24
C ILE A 39 -5.01 9.80 1.69
N GLU A 40 -4.13 9.42 2.60
CA GLU A 40 -3.09 10.30 3.12
C GLU A 40 -1.71 9.72 2.84
N MET A 41 -0.80 10.59 2.39
CA MET A 41 0.60 10.21 2.25
C MET A 41 1.26 10.32 3.62
N VAL A 42 1.77 9.20 4.11
CA VAL A 42 2.33 9.12 5.46
C VAL A 42 3.84 8.94 5.46
N GLY A 43 4.45 8.75 4.31
CA GLY A 43 5.89 8.61 4.24
C GLY A 43 6.38 8.37 2.83
N LYS A 44 7.70 8.24 2.72
CA LYS A 44 8.37 7.91 1.48
C LYS A 44 9.65 7.16 1.79
N VAL A 45 10.01 6.22 0.94
CA VAL A 45 11.26 5.48 1.02
C VAL A 45 11.89 5.41 -0.37
N ARG A 46 13.13 4.98 -0.46
CA ARG A 46 13.87 5.01 -1.73
C ARG A 46 13.78 3.73 -2.53
N THR A 47 13.52 2.61 -1.90
CA THR A 47 13.51 1.31 -2.58
C THR A 47 12.17 0.61 -2.44
N ARG A 48 11.85 -0.22 -3.41
CA ARG A 48 10.66 -1.06 -3.40
C ARG A 48 10.65 -1.99 -2.18
N LYS A 49 11.80 -2.59 -1.87
CA LYS A 49 11.95 -3.48 -0.72
C LYS A 49 11.63 -2.76 0.59
N ALA A 50 12.18 -1.57 0.77
CA ALA A 50 11.92 -0.76 1.96
C ALA A 50 10.44 -0.35 2.05
N ALA A 51 9.81 -0.07 0.91
CA ALA A 51 8.41 0.30 0.87
C ALA A 51 7.51 -0.85 1.32
N LEU A 52 7.71 -2.04 0.81
CA LEU A 52 6.93 -3.21 1.21
C LEU A 52 7.14 -3.54 2.69
N LYS A 53 8.36 -3.44 3.16
CA LYS A 53 8.68 -3.63 4.58
C LYS A 53 7.94 -2.63 5.46
N ARG A 54 7.92 -1.35 5.06
CA ARG A 54 7.23 -0.31 5.83
C ARG A 54 5.73 -0.53 5.88
N VAL A 55 5.12 -0.98 4.79
CA VAL A 55 3.70 -1.32 4.75
C VAL A 55 3.38 -2.39 5.81
N ILE A 56 4.21 -3.42 5.90
CA ILE A 56 4.02 -4.49 6.89
C ILE A 56 4.23 -3.96 8.31
N GLU A 57 5.26 -3.16 8.54
CA GLU A 57 5.53 -2.57 9.86
C GLU A 57 4.35 -1.74 10.36
N MET A 58 3.74 -0.97 9.49
CA MET A 58 2.57 -0.16 9.85
C MET A 58 1.38 -1.05 10.24
N GLY A 59 1.19 -2.16 9.55
CA GLY A 59 0.16 -3.13 9.91
C GLY A 59 0.43 -3.75 11.27
N GLN A 60 1.68 -4.09 11.55
CA GLN A 60 2.08 -4.66 12.83
C GLN A 60 1.89 -3.66 13.98
N GLU A 61 2.21 -2.39 13.74
CA GLU A 61 1.97 -1.32 14.71
C GLU A 61 0.49 -1.19 15.06
N ALA A 62 -0.40 -1.40 14.08
CA ALA A 62 -1.83 -1.26 14.27
C ALA A 62 -2.48 -2.48 14.93
N TYR A 63 -2.04 -3.69 14.60
CA TYR A 63 -2.74 -4.91 14.99
C TYR A 63 -1.92 -5.88 15.85
N SER A 64 -0.60 -5.73 15.92
CA SER A 64 0.29 -6.62 16.69
C SER A 64 0.00 -8.11 16.39
N ASP A 65 -0.34 -8.89 17.40
CA ASP A 65 -0.68 -10.31 17.27
C ASP A 65 -2.19 -10.57 17.29
N GLN A 66 -3.00 -9.52 17.19
CA GLN A 66 -4.45 -9.64 17.11
C GLN A 66 -4.84 -10.46 15.88
N PRO A 67 -5.82 -11.38 15.99
CA PRO A 67 -6.30 -12.10 14.81
C PRO A 67 -6.85 -11.16 13.76
N VAL A 68 -6.44 -11.32 12.51
CA VAL A 68 -6.84 -10.45 11.41
C VAL A 68 -7.23 -11.25 10.18
N PHE A 69 -8.11 -10.68 9.39
CA PHE A 69 -8.26 -11.02 7.99
C PHE A 69 -7.31 -10.14 7.19
N LEU A 70 -6.63 -10.74 6.22
CA LEU A 70 -5.59 -10.07 5.48
C LEU A 70 -5.87 -10.16 4.00
N SER A 71 -5.85 -9.01 3.34
CA SER A 71 -5.98 -8.93 1.90
C SER A 71 -4.80 -8.17 1.33
N VAL A 72 -4.30 -8.64 0.19
CA VAL A 72 -3.30 -7.91 -0.58
C VAL A 72 -3.97 -7.45 -1.87
N VAL A 73 -3.79 -6.18 -2.20
CA VAL A 73 -4.26 -5.59 -3.45
C VAL A 73 -3.08 -5.15 -4.28
N HIS A 74 -3.20 -5.24 -5.60
CA HIS A 74 -2.14 -4.80 -6.49
C HIS A 74 -2.71 -4.20 -7.77
N ALA A 75 -1.93 -3.34 -8.41
CA ALA A 75 -2.24 -2.77 -9.71
C ALA A 75 -1.23 -3.32 -10.71
N HIS A 76 -1.62 -4.34 -11.45
CA HIS A 76 -0.81 -4.96 -12.49
C HIS A 76 0.58 -5.40 -12.01
N ASP A 77 0.65 -5.93 -10.78
CA ASP A 77 1.90 -6.40 -10.18
C ASP A 77 1.64 -7.55 -9.23
N LEU A 78 1.12 -8.64 -9.78
CA LEU A 78 0.78 -9.83 -9.00
C LEU A 78 1.99 -10.41 -8.28
N GLU A 79 3.17 -10.34 -8.87
CA GLU A 79 4.39 -10.89 -8.29
C GLU A 79 4.75 -10.20 -6.97
N SER A 80 4.74 -8.87 -6.96
CA SER A 80 4.97 -8.11 -5.71
C SER A 80 3.87 -8.36 -4.71
N GLY A 81 2.62 -8.50 -5.17
CA GLY A 81 1.50 -8.84 -4.31
C GLY A 81 1.68 -10.18 -3.62
N LYS A 82 2.14 -11.20 -4.35
CA LYS A 82 2.41 -12.52 -3.78
C LYS A 82 3.54 -12.47 -2.75
N LYS A 83 4.59 -11.71 -3.01
CA LYS A 83 5.70 -11.55 -2.05
C LYS A 83 5.21 -10.88 -0.77
N LEU A 84 4.42 -9.82 -0.90
CA LEU A 84 3.86 -9.13 0.26
C LEU A 84 2.96 -10.06 1.07
N LEU A 85 2.12 -10.84 0.40
CA LEU A 85 1.23 -11.80 1.06
C LEU A 85 2.02 -12.84 1.84
N ALA A 86 3.05 -13.43 1.23
CA ALA A 86 3.88 -14.45 1.87
C ALA A 86 4.58 -13.92 3.14
N GLU A 87 5.14 -12.71 3.07
CA GLU A 87 5.75 -12.08 4.23
C GLU A 87 4.72 -11.79 5.32
N ALA A 88 3.59 -11.23 4.95
CA ALA A 88 2.55 -10.87 5.91
C ALA A 88 1.97 -12.10 6.61
N GLU A 89 1.75 -13.19 5.88
CA GLU A 89 1.25 -14.43 6.46
C GLU A 89 2.17 -14.98 7.57
N SER A 90 3.47 -14.75 7.45
CA SER A 90 4.44 -15.22 8.45
C SER A 90 4.53 -14.30 9.67
N LEU A 91 4.04 -13.07 9.59
CA LEU A 91 4.22 -12.04 10.61
C LEU A 91 2.94 -11.67 11.36
N PHE A 92 1.78 -11.93 10.77
CA PHE A 92 0.48 -11.62 11.39
C PHE A 92 -0.23 -12.89 11.83
N ASN A 93 -1.13 -12.75 12.79
CA ASN A 93 -2.04 -13.83 13.18
C ASN A 93 -3.21 -13.85 12.20
N VAL A 94 -3.02 -14.50 11.06
CA VAL A 94 -3.95 -14.45 9.93
C VAL A 94 -4.98 -15.55 10.04
N LYS A 95 -6.25 -15.19 9.92
CA LYS A 95 -7.37 -16.15 9.90
C LYS A 95 -7.75 -16.56 8.49
N ASP A 96 -7.64 -15.65 7.54
CA ASP A 96 -7.87 -15.93 6.14
C ASP A 96 -7.18 -14.86 5.30
N THR A 97 -6.84 -15.21 4.07
CA THR A 97 -6.16 -14.29 3.15
C THR A 97 -6.83 -14.27 1.79
N ILE A 98 -6.68 -13.15 1.10
CA ILE A 98 -7.07 -13.03 -0.30
C ILE A 98 -6.09 -12.08 -0.99
N ILE A 99 -5.83 -12.34 -2.26
CA ILE A 99 -5.07 -11.42 -3.11
C ILE A 99 -5.98 -11.04 -4.29
N THR A 100 -6.05 -9.76 -4.59
CA THR A 100 -6.95 -9.25 -5.61
C THR A 100 -6.41 -8.00 -6.29
N ASP A 101 -7.00 -7.64 -7.40
CA ASP A 101 -6.66 -6.41 -8.11
C ASP A 101 -7.15 -5.19 -7.34
N LEU A 102 -6.35 -4.12 -7.39
CA LEU A 102 -6.78 -2.82 -6.90
C LEU A 102 -7.95 -2.32 -7.76
N SER A 103 -8.89 -1.62 -7.15
CA SER A 103 -10.04 -1.10 -7.89
C SER A 103 -9.59 -0.21 -9.05
N VAL A 104 -10.37 -0.19 -10.14
CA VAL A 104 -10.06 0.61 -11.34
C VAL A 104 -9.86 2.08 -10.98
N SER A 105 -10.71 2.61 -10.11
CA SER A 105 -10.62 4.01 -9.67
C SER A 105 -9.28 4.32 -9.03
N LEU A 106 -8.83 3.49 -8.09
CA LEU A 106 -7.55 3.70 -7.42
C LEU A 106 -6.37 3.40 -8.34
N ALA A 107 -6.46 2.35 -9.16
CA ALA A 107 -5.40 1.99 -10.09
C ALA A 107 -5.13 3.10 -11.11
N THR A 108 -6.16 3.77 -11.57
CA THR A 108 -6.04 4.89 -12.51
C THR A 108 -5.25 6.06 -11.91
N ASN A 109 -5.45 6.32 -10.63
CA ASN A 109 -4.78 7.42 -9.94
C ASN A 109 -3.39 7.06 -9.45
N PHE A 110 -3.15 5.81 -9.07
CA PHE A 110 -1.89 5.40 -8.46
C PHE A 110 -0.94 4.71 -9.43
N GLY A 111 -1.48 4.10 -10.47
CA GLY A 111 -0.70 3.49 -11.53
C GLY A 111 -0.26 2.06 -11.25
N PRO A 112 0.31 1.41 -12.28
CA PRO A 112 0.83 0.04 -12.15
C PRO A 112 1.98 0.01 -11.14
N GLY A 113 2.12 -1.13 -10.48
CA GLY A 113 3.13 -1.31 -9.44
C GLY A 113 2.66 -0.92 -8.04
N THR A 114 1.46 -0.36 -7.89
CA THR A 114 0.89 -0.10 -6.57
C THR A 114 0.54 -1.42 -5.90
N VAL A 115 0.95 -1.56 -4.65
CA VAL A 115 0.68 -2.75 -3.83
C VAL A 115 0.24 -2.30 -2.45
N GLY A 116 -0.77 -2.94 -1.93
CA GLY A 116 -1.33 -2.56 -0.64
C GLY A 116 -1.70 -3.75 0.23
N LEU A 117 -1.71 -3.49 1.52
CA LEU A 117 -2.12 -4.44 2.54
C LEU A 117 -3.40 -3.91 3.19
N VAL A 118 -4.41 -4.76 3.25
CA VAL A 118 -5.68 -4.44 3.92
C VAL A 118 -5.84 -5.40 5.09
N LEU A 119 -6.02 -4.84 6.27
CA LEU A 119 -6.16 -5.61 7.49
C LEU A 119 -7.42 -5.17 8.21
N TYR A 120 -8.15 -6.14 8.75
CA TYR A 120 -9.24 -5.85 9.67
C TYR A 120 -9.35 -6.97 10.71
N PRO A 121 -9.88 -6.64 11.92
CA PRO A 121 -9.92 -7.61 13.01
C PRO A 121 -10.79 -8.81 12.67
N ALA A 122 -10.29 -10.00 12.98
CA ALA A 122 -11.04 -11.24 12.94
C ALA A 122 -11.48 -11.56 14.37
N GLU A 123 -12.76 -11.53 14.60
CA GLU A 123 -13.31 -11.85 15.91
C GLU A 123 -13.39 -13.34 16.14
#